data_f24768c274837db5801149d7339485e0
#
_entry.id   f24768c274837db5801149d7339485e0
#
_cell.length_a   1.000
_cell.length_b   1.000
_cell.length_c   1.000
_cell.angle_alpha   90.00
_cell.angle_beta   90.00
_cell.angle_gamma   90.00
#
_symmetry.space_group_name_H-M   'P 1'
#
loop_
_entity.id
_entity.type
_entity.pdbx_description
1 polymer ?
#
loop_
_entity_poly.entity_id
_entity_poly.type
_entity_poly.pdbx_seq_one_letter_code
_entity_poly.pdbx_strand_id
1 'polypeptide(L)'
;AKEALVKLGKSCDERDRIMARFAEEWVPGSETRWRVADGLIKAGVKDDDAWYIAKKYVVGSTMGDRIAGLLSEAGLPDAATRARQFPHEFSGGMRQRALIAIGLACRPELLIADEPTSALDVTVQKKILDHLHMLTDSLGTAVLFITHDLGLAAERAQHIVVMYKGQVVESGPSLEVLQHPQHPYTKRLVAAAPSLASQRIISVKEHGGDATAVMEHAVNEDSLKK
;
A
#
# COMPACT_ATOMS: atom_id res chain seq x y z
N ALA A 1 -3.04 -10.27 29.46
CA ALA A 1 -2.06 -11.36 29.46
C ALA A 1 -1.36 -11.48 30.83
N LYS A 2 -0.70 -10.42 31.33
CA LYS A 2 0.06 -10.47 32.62
C LYS A 2 -0.79 -10.93 33.80
N GLU A 3 -2.03 -10.46 33.96
CA GLU A 3 -2.97 -10.90 35.01
C GLU A 3 -3.38 -12.38 34.85
N ALA A 4 -3.49 -12.87 33.62
CA ALA A 4 -3.80 -14.28 33.39
C ALA A 4 -2.65 -15.20 33.82
N LEU A 5 -1.41 -14.81 33.56
CA LEU A 5 -0.23 -15.54 33.99
C LEU A 5 -0.12 -15.58 35.52
N VAL A 6 -0.57 -14.52 36.21
CA VAL A 6 -0.70 -14.55 37.70
C VAL A 6 -1.68 -15.62 38.15
N LYS A 7 -2.86 -15.70 37.50
CA LYS A 7 -3.88 -16.71 37.84
C LYS A 7 -3.42 -18.15 37.55
N LEU A 8 -2.46 -18.32 36.64
CA LEU A 8 -1.83 -19.60 36.32
C LEU A 8 -0.63 -19.92 37.24
N GLY A 9 -0.41 -19.12 38.27
CA GLY A 9 0.64 -19.39 39.29
C GLY A 9 2.07 -19.15 38.80
N LYS A 10 2.25 -18.41 37.67
CA LYS A 10 3.59 -18.10 37.14
C LYS A 10 4.32 -17.11 38.04
N SER A 11 5.63 -17.34 38.27
CA SER A 11 6.48 -16.43 39.05
C SER A 11 6.61 -15.05 38.36
N CYS A 12 7.03 -14.02 39.09
CA CYS A 12 7.18 -12.68 38.57
C CYS A 12 8.17 -12.67 37.41
N ASP A 13 9.33 -13.28 37.57
CA ASP A 13 10.40 -13.35 36.54
C ASP A 13 9.98 -14.14 35.29
N GLU A 14 9.20 -15.23 35.50
CA GLU A 14 8.68 -16.04 34.40
C GLU A 14 7.63 -15.27 33.60
N ARG A 15 6.74 -14.52 34.26
CA ARG A 15 5.78 -13.65 33.62
C ARG A 15 6.45 -12.54 32.80
N ASP A 16 7.48 -11.93 33.33
CA ASP A 16 8.18 -10.84 32.64
C ASP A 16 8.98 -11.36 31.47
N ARG A 17 9.60 -12.55 31.53
CA ARG A 17 10.22 -13.20 30.35
C ARG A 17 9.20 -13.54 29.26
N ILE A 18 8.06 -14.11 29.64
CA ILE A 18 6.97 -14.44 28.71
C ILE A 18 6.46 -13.15 28.04
N MET A 19 6.27 -12.09 28.81
CA MET A 19 5.78 -10.81 28.28
C MET A 19 6.82 -10.11 27.40
N ALA A 20 8.11 -10.18 27.74
CA ALA A 20 9.19 -9.64 26.92
C ALA A 20 9.24 -10.34 25.56
N ARG A 21 9.25 -11.67 25.55
CA ARG A 21 9.26 -12.45 24.31
C ARG A 21 8.00 -12.25 23.48
N PHE A 22 6.85 -12.13 24.13
CA PHE A 22 5.59 -11.76 23.47
C PHE A 22 5.69 -10.40 22.79
N ALA A 23 6.31 -9.41 23.45
CA ALA A 23 6.48 -8.06 22.89
C ALA A 23 7.47 -8.03 21.70
N GLU A 24 8.52 -8.86 21.73
CA GLU A 24 9.48 -9.00 20.62
C GLU A 24 8.85 -9.63 19.36
N GLU A 25 7.93 -10.59 19.55
CA GLU A 25 7.25 -11.29 18.46
C GLU A 25 5.95 -10.59 18.02
N TRP A 26 5.54 -9.54 18.76
CA TRP A 26 4.29 -8.84 18.51
C TRP A 26 4.44 -7.79 17.41
N VAL A 27 3.77 -8.06 16.29
CA VAL A 27 3.67 -7.11 15.17
C VAL A 27 2.26 -6.52 15.14
N PRO A 28 2.08 -5.21 15.36
CA PRO A 28 0.78 -4.57 15.28
C PRO A 28 0.09 -4.86 13.94
N GLY A 29 -1.19 -5.28 14.00
CA GLY A 29 -2.00 -5.58 12.81
C GLY A 29 -1.91 -7.02 12.30
N SER A 30 -1.06 -7.86 12.87
CA SER A 30 -0.95 -9.28 12.49
C SER A 30 -1.48 -10.25 13.54
N GLU A 31 -2.18 -9.73 14.54
CA GLU A 31 -2.61 -10.45 15.74
C GLU A 31 -3.77 -11.38 15.45
N THR A 32 -3.44 -12.56 15.02
CA THR A 32 -4.39 -13.66 15.13
C THR A 32 -4.20 -14.28 16.52
N ARG A 33 -5.29 -14.69 17.16
CA ARG A 33 -5.25 -15.47 18.41
C ARG A 33 -4.25 -16.62 18.31
N TRP A 34 -4.08 -17.18 17.11
CA TRP A 34 -3.12 -18.23 16.82
C TRP A 34 -1.66 -17.79 17.04
N ARG A 35 -1.26 -16.62 16.53
CA ARG A 35 0.11 -16.11 16.73
C ARG A 35 0.43 -15.83 18.18
N VAL A 36 -0.56 -15.33 18.92
CA VAL A 36 -0.41 -15.08 20.35
C VAL A 36 -0.29 -16.40 21.13
N ALA A 37 -1.12 -17.39 20.80
CA ALA A 37 -1.02 -18.71 21.41
C ALA A 37 0.34 -19.36 21.08
N ASP A 38 0.78 -19.32 19.82
CA ASP A 38 2.06 -19.86 19.38
C ASP A 38 3.25 -19.17 20.06
N GLY A 39 3.23 -17.84 20.18
CA GLY A 39 4.26 -17.08 20.90
C GLY A 39 4.31 -17.45 22.38
N LEU A 40 3.16 -17.64 23.03
CA LEU A 40 3.09 -18.08 24.44
C LEU A 40 3.59 -19.52 24.60
N ILE A 41 3.28 -20.42 23.67
CA ILE A 41 3.77 -21.81 23.66
C ILE A 41 5.30 -21.84 23.55
N LYS A 42 5.86 -21.10 22.59
CA LYS A 42 7.31 -20.93 22.40
C LYS A 42 7.99 -20.32 23.63
N ALA A 43 7.26 -19.52 24.41
CA ALA A 43 7.73 -18.97 25.68
C ALA A 43 7.55 -19.95 26.89
N GLY A 44 7.14 -21.18 26.61
CA GLY A 44 7.01 -22.24 27.63
C GLY A 44 5.67 -22.29 28.37
N VAL A 45 4.63 -21.62 27.87
CA VAL A 45 3.26 -21.76 28.35
C VAL A 45 2.66 -23.05 27.76
N LYS A 46 1.93 -23.85 28.57
CA LYS A 46 1.23 -25.05 28.07
C LYS A 46 0.19 -24.66 27.01
N ASP A 47 -0.01 -25.50 26.02
CA ASP A 47 -0.89 -25.27 24.87
C ASP A 47 -2.30 -24.80 25.27
N ASP A 48 -2.95 -25.51 26.20
CA ASP A 48 -4.31 -25.16 26.68
C ASP A 48 -4.37 -23.78 27.33
N ASP A 49 -3.36 -23.48 28.15
CA ASP A 49 -3.24 -22.19 28.85
C ASP A 49 -2.94 -21.05 27.84
N ALA A 50 -2.07 -21.29 26.86
CA ALA A 50 -1.74 -20.34 25.81
C ALA A 50 -2.98 -20.01 24.98
N TRP A 51 -3.75 -21.01 24.59
CA TRP A 51 -5.02 -20.81 23.85
C TRP A 51 -6.09 -20.13 24.70
N TYR A 52 -6.18 -20.45 26.00
CA TYR A 52 -7.06 -19.76 26.92
C TYR A 52 -6.72 -18.28 27.04
N ILE A 53 -5.42 -17.96 27.21
CA ILE A 53 -4.93 -16.58 27.28
C ILE A 53 -5.21 -15.85 25.95
N ALA A 54 -4.86 -16.46 24.82
CA ALA A 54 -5.10 -15.89 23.51
C ALA A 54 -6.59 -15.63 23.25
N LYS A 55 -7.47 -16.55 23.63
CA LYS A 55 -8.92 -16.41 23.47
C LYS A 55 -9.52 -15.33 24.37
N LYS A 56 -9.04 -15.20 25.61
CA LYS A 56 -9.63 -14.35 26.63
C LYS A 56 -9.07 -12.95 26.68
N TYR A 57 -7.77 -12.78 26.41
CA TYR A 57 -7.04 -11.53 26.64
C TYR A 57 -6.51 -10.88 25.34
N VAL A 58 -6.40 -11.63 24.26
CA VAL A 58 -6.30 -10.99 22.94
C VAL A 58 -7.69 -10.52 22.59
N VAL A 59 -8.04 -9.38 23.15
CA VAL A 59 -9.28 -8.67 22.85
C VAL A 59 -9.19 -8.28 21.39
N GLY A 60 -9.89 -9.05 20.58
CA GLY A 60 -10.43 -8.66 19.32
C GLY A 60 -9.42 -8.33 18.25
N SER A 61 -8.94 -9.27 17.49
CA SER A 61 -9.11 -9.05 16.08
C SER A 61 -10.37 -9.81 15.64
N THR A 62 -11.50 -9.27 15.97
CA THR A 62 -12.72 -9.67 15.26
C THR A 62 -12.47 -9.44 13.78
N MET A 63 -13.22 -10.12 12.91
CA MET A 63 -13.14 -9.82 11.47
C MET A 63 -13.30 -8.31 11.23
N GLY A 64 -14.16 -7.63 12.00
CA GLY A 64 -14.36 -6.18 11.94
C GLY A 64 -13.10 -5.38 12.30
N ASP A 65 -12.35 -5.76 13.31
CA ASP A 65 -11.12 -5.06 13.69
C ASP A 65 -10.02 -5.25 12.63
N ARG A 66 -9.93 -6.44 12.02
CA ARG A 66 -9.00 -6.69 10.91
C ARG A 66 -9.35 -5.86 9.68
N ILE A 67 -10.64 -5.79 9.32
CA ILE A 67 -11.12 -4.94 8.23
C ILE A 67 -10.81 -3.48 8.53
N ALA A 68 -11.11 -3.00 9.75
CA ALA A 68 -10.82 -1.63 10.16
C ALA A 68 -9.30 -1.32 10.09
N GLY A 69 -8.45 -2.27 10.49
CA GLY A 69 -6.99 -2.16 10.34
C GLY A 69 -6.57 -1.97 8.88
N LEU A 70 -7.00 -2.83 7.97
CA LEU A 70 -6.70 -2.75 6.54
C LEU A 70 -7.21 -1.45 5.90
N LEU A 71 -8.42 -1.02 6.27
CA LEU A 71 -8.97 0.25 5.80
C LEU A 71 -8.16 1.45 6.32
N SER A 72 -7.69 1.40 7.58
CA SER A 72 -6.82 2.41 8.16
C SER A 72 -5.47 2.47 7.46
N GLU A 73 -4.85 1.32 7.20
CA GLU A 73 -3.61 1.21 6.42
C GLU A 73 -3.78 1.82 5.01
N ALA A 74 -4.92 1.58 4.36
CA ALA A 74 -5.27 2.20 3.09
C ALA A 74 -5.65 3.70 3.20
N GLY A 75 -5.53 4.30 4.39
CA GLY A 75 -5.73 5.72 4.64
C GLY A 75 -7.20 6.16 4.70
N LEU A 76 -8.14 5.27 5.02
CA LEU A 76 -9.52 5.69 5.31
C LEU A 76 -9.59 6.30 6.72
N PRO A 77 -10.11 7.53 6.86
CA PRO A 77 -10.40 8.10 8.16
C PRO A 77 -11.56 7.33 8.82
N ASP A 78 -11.56 7.24 10.16
CA ASP A 78 -12.61 6.58 10.94
C ASP A 78 -12.89 5.14 10.50
N ALA A 79 -11.85 4.39 10.17
CA ALA A 79 -11.90 3.07 9.56
C ALA A 79 -12.83 2.08 10.30
N ALA A 80 -12.88 2.12 11.64
CA ALA A 80 -13.76 1.27 12.43
C ALA A 80 -15.26 1.54 12.17
N THR A 81 -15.63 2.80 11.97
CA THR A 81 -17.00 3.21 11.59
C THR A 81 -17.27 2.85 10.14
N ARG A 82 -16.31 3.14 9.25
CA ARG A 82 -16.41 2.88 7.81
C ARG A 82 -16.52 1.39 7.48
N ALA A 83 -15.87 0.51 8.25
CA ALA A 83 -15.96 -0.94 8.08
C ALA A 83 -17.40 -1.51 8.16
N ARG A 84 -18.34 -0.73 8.69
CA ARG A 84 -19.76 -1.10 8.82
C ARG A 84 -20.67 -0.46 7.77
N GLN A 85 -20.14 0.41 6.93
CA GLN A 85 -20.87 1.14 5.91
C GLN A 85 -20.94 0.37 4.60
N PHE A 86 -21.95 0.68 3.80
CA PHE A 86 -22.10 0.14 2.46
C PHE A 86 -21.31 0.96 1.42
N PRO A 87 -20.91 0.35 0.29
CA PRO A 87 -20.10 1.03 -0.74
C PRO A 87 -20.74 2.32 -1.30
N HIS A 88 -22.07 2.43 -1.32
CA HIS A 88 -22.78 3.62 -1.81
C HIS A 88 -22.66 4.83 -0.85
N GLU A 89 -22.32 4.59 0.42
CA GLU A 89 -22.08 5.64 1.41
C GLU A 89 -20.66 6.22 1.32
N PHE A 90 -19.80 5.62 0.49
CA PHE A 90 -18.41 6.05 0.29
C PHE A 90 -18.30 7.06 -0.83
N SER A 91 -17.48 8.12 -0.64
CA SER A 91 -17.03 8.96 -1.74
C SER A 91 -16.17 8.16 -2.74
N GLY A 92 -15.93 8.70 -3.94
CA GLY A 92 -15.07 8.07 -4.93
C GLY A 92 -13.69 7.70 -4.39
N GLY A 93 -13.01 8.64 -3.73
CA GLY A 93 -11.70 8.41 -3.13
C GLY A 93 -11.72 7.41 -1.97
N MET A 94 -12.80 7.35 -1.18
CA MET A 94 -12.95 6.34 -0.13
C MET A 94 -13.15 4.94 -0.71
N ARG A 95 -13.95 4.81 -1.78
CA ARG A 95 -14.11 3.53 -2.51
C ARG A 95 -12.79 3.04 -3.05
N GLN A 96 -12.00 3.94 -3.64
CA GLN A 96 -10.69 3.57 -4.18
C GLN A 96 -9.72 3.08 -3.09
N ARG A 97 -9.68 3.75 -1.93
CA ARG A 97 -8.89 3.29 -0.77
C ARG A 97 -9.35 1.93 -0.26
N ALA A 98 -10.66 1.68 -0.23
CA ALA A 98 -11.19 0.38 0.13
C ALA A 98 -10.78 -0.73 -0.87
N LEU A 99 -10.78 -0.44 -2.18
CA LEU A 99 -10.28 -1.36 -3.21
C LEU A 99 -8.78 -1.65 -3.05
N ILE A 100 -7.97 -0.64 -2.72
CA ILE A 100 -6.55 -0.81 -2.39
C ILE A 100 -6.39 -1.72 -1.17
N ALA A 101 -7.18 -1.49 -0.09
CA ALA A 101 -7.17 -2.33 1.09
C ALA A 101 -7.49 -3.79 0.75
N ILE A 102 -8.47 -4.04 -0.12
CA ILE A 102 -8.83 -5.39 -0.59
C ILE A 102 -7.67 -6.01 -1.39
N GLY A 103 -7.08 -5.27 -2.33
CA GLY A 103 -5.96 -5.75 -3.15
C GLY A 103 -4.73 -6.13 -2.33
N LEU A 104 -4.44 -5.36 -1.27
CA LEU A 104 -3.27 -5.58 -0.40
C LEU A 104 -3.54 -6.48 0.81
N ALA A 105 -4.80 -6.86 1.07
CA ALA A 105 -5.19 -7.63 2.26
C ALA A 105 -4.45 -8.97 2.41
N CYS A 106 -4.12 -9.62 1.30
CA CYS A 106 -3.39 -10.89 1.24
C CYS A 106 -1.88 -10.72 1.08
N ARG A 107 -1.36 -9.48 1.13
CA ARG A 107 0.06 -9.14 0.91
C ARG A 107 0.62 -9.81 -0.35
N PRO A 108 0.08 -9.49 -1.53
CA PRO A 108 0.50 -10.10 -2.78
C PRO A 108 1.93 -9.69 -3.15
N GLU A 109 2.63 -10.55 -3.89
CA GLU A 109 3.92 -10.19 -4.51
C GLU A 109 3.73 -9.26 -5.73
N LEU A 110 2.57 -9.36 -6.40
CA LEU A 110 2.20 -8.53 -7.56
C LEU A 110 0.78 -8.02 -7.40
N LEU A 111 0.61 -6.70 -7.51
CA LEU A 111 -0.68 -6.03 -7.58
C LEU A 111 -0.93 -5.54 -9.02
N ILE A 112 -2.06 -5.94 -9.60
CA ILE A 112 -2.51 -5.42 -10.90
C ILE A 112 -3.51 -4.30 -10.64
N ALA A 113 -3.16 -3.08 -11.05
CA ALA A 113 -3.96 -1.88 -10.89
C ALA A 113 -4.43 -1.38 -12.27
N ASP A 114 -5.67 -1.70 -12.61
CA ASP A 114 -6.30 -1.33 -13.88
C ASP A 114 -7.11 -0.05 -13.68
N GLU A 115 -6.67 1.05 -14.31
CA GLU A 115 -7.28 2.38 -14.24
C GLU A 115 -7.64 2.80 -12.79
N PRO A 116 -6.72 2.70 -11.82
CA PRO A 116 -7.07 2.78 -10.39
C PRO A 116 -7.58 4.16 -9.95
N THR A 117 -7.54 5.16 -10.81
CA THR A 117 -7.93 6.54 -10.46
C THR A 117 -8.78 7.23 -11.51
N SER A 118 -9.31 6.50 -12.49
CA SER A 118 -10.02 7.05 -13.66
C SER A 118 -11.26 7.89 -13.35
N ALA A 119 -11.87 7.76 -12.17
CA ALA A 119 -13.08 8.49 -11.79
C ALA A 119 -12.83 9.57 -10.71
N LEU A 120 -11.58 9.99 -10.52
CA LEU A 120 -11.18 10.91 -9.46
C LEU A 120 -10.62 12.22 -10.00
N ASP A 121 -10.78 13.29 -9.24
CA ASP A 121 -10.10 14.55 -9.53
C ASP A 121 -8.58 14.42 -9.33
N VAL A 122 -7.81 15.24 -10.04
CA VAL A 122 -6.33 15.17 -10.11
C VAL A 122 -5.69 15.22 -8.72
N THR A 123 -6.22 16.03 -7.81
CA THR A 123 -5.67 16.18 -6.46
C THR A 123 -5.87 14.91 -5.62
N VAL A 124 -7.05 14.33 -5.68
CA VAL A 124 -7.37 13.07 -4.97
C VAL A 124 -6.61 11.91 -5.60
N GLN A 125 -6.53 11.86 -6.94
CA GLN A 125 -5.75 10.88 -7.68
C GLN A 125 -4.30 10.85 -7.20
N LYS A 126 -3.62 11.99 -7.16
CA LYS A 126 -2.23 12.08 -6.71
C LYS A 126 -2.07 11.50 -5.30
N LYS A 127 -2.90 11.95 -4.34
CA LYS A 127 -2.84 11.47 -2.94
C LYS A 127 -3.05 9.96 -2.80
N ILE A 128 -3.94 9.39 -3.60
CA ILE A 128 -4.21 7.95 -3.58
C ILE A 128 -3.04 7.17 -4.15
N LEU A 129 -2.45 7.63 -5.24
CA LEU A 129 -1.31 6.97 -5.87
C LEU A 129 -0.03 7.09 -5.04
N ASP A 130 0.22 8.24 -4.39
CA ASP A 130 1.32 8.41 -3.45
C ASP A 130 1.19 7.44 -2.28
N HIS A 131 -0.03 7.29 -1.77
CA HIS A 131 -0.31 6.37 -0.68
C HIS A 131 -0.17 4.89 -1.10
N LEU A 132 -0.66 4.54 -2.30
CA LEU A 132 -0.50 3.21 -2.88
C LEU A 132 0.99 2.86 -3.03
N HIS A 133 1.80 3.77 -3.57
CA HIS A 133 3.24 3.58 -3.75
C HIS A 133 3.93 3.33 -2.40
N MET A 134 3.67 4.18 -1.40
CA MET A 134 4.21 4.00 -0.05
C MET A 134 3.85 2.62 0.55
N LEU A 135 2.61 2.17 0.38
CA LEU A 135 2.17 0.86 0.89
C LEU A 135 2.85 -0.29 0.15
N THR A 136 2.89 -0.24 -1.18
CA THR A 136 3.49 -1.32 -1.99
C THR A 136 5.00 -1.42 -1.76
N ASP A 137 5.70 -0.31 -1.60
CA ASP A 137 7.13 -0.28 -1.23
C ASP A 137 7.36 -0.91 0.15
N SER A 138 6.56 -0.53 1.15
CA SER A 138 6.67 -1.09 2.50
C SER A 138 6.39 -2.59 2.58
N LEU A 139 5.57 -3.11 1.66
CA LEU A 139 5.21 -4.53 1.56
C LEU A 139 6.12 -5.33 0.61
N GLY A 140 6.98 -4.66 -0.17
CA GLY A 140 7.76 -5.30 -1.23
C GLY A 140 6.91 -5.83 -2.38
N THR A 141 5.73 -5.23 -2.62
CA THR A 141 4.78 -5.63 -3.65
C THR A 141 5.10 -4.94 -4.97
N ALA A 142 5.33 -5.71 -6.05
CA ALA A 142 5.44 -5.16 -7.39
C ALA A 142 4.07 -4.68 -7.89
N VAL A 143 4.04 -3.60 -8.68
CA VAL A 143 2.79 -3.06 -9.23
C VAL A 143 2.81 -3.10 -10.76
N LEU A 144 1.83 -3.77 -11.34
CA LEU A 144 1.50 -3.66 -12.77
C LEU A 144 0.39 -2.62 -12.93
N PHE A 145 0.77 -1.43 -13.40
CA PHE A 145 -0.13 -0.30 -13.56
C PHE A 145 -0.65 -0.21 -14.99
N ILE A 146 -1.96 -0.32 -15.18
CA ILE A 146 -2.60 -0.19 -16.50
C ILE A 146 -3.29 1.16 -16.54
N THR A 147 -2.94 1.99 -17.52
CA THR A 147 -3.53 3.33 -17.67
C THR A 147 -3.44 3.81 -19.11
N HIS A 148 -4.35 4.69 -19.49
CA HIS A 148 -4.28 5.46 -20.72
C HIS A 148 -3.61 6.84 -20.51
N ASP A 149 -3.35 7.25 -19.28
CA ASP A 149 -2.68 8.50 -18.93
C ASP A 149 -1.16 8.34 -19.00
N LEU A 150 -0.59 8.85 -20.10
CA LEU A 150 0.85 8.79 -20.34
C LEU A 150 1.66 9.63 -19.33
N GLY A 151 1.08 10.72 -18.82
CA GLY A 151 1.70 11.56 -17.80
C GLY A 151 1.86 10.81 -16.49
N LEU A 152 0.83 10.08 -16.11
CA LEU A 152 0.84 9.23 -14.94
C LEU A 152 1.84 8.06 -15.08
N ALA A 153 1.88 7.42 -16.25
CA ALA A 153 2.86 6.38 -16.54
C ALA A 153 4.30 6.92 -16.48
N ALA A 154 4.53 8.13 -17.00
CA ALA A 154 5.84 8.79 -16.92
C ALA A 154 6.29 9.10 -15.49
N GLU A 155 5.34 9.45 -14.62
CA GLU A 155 5.62 9.81 -13.22
C GLU A 155 5.88 8.58 -12.32
N ARG A 156 5.22 7.47 -12.61
CA ARG A 156 5.13 6.33 -11.67
C ARG A 156 5.83 5.06 -12.12
N ALA A 157 6.01 4.86 -13.42
CA ALA A 157 6.53 3.62 -13.96
C ALA A 157 8.04 3.71 -14.22
N GLN A 158 8.78 2.71 -13.76
CA GLN A 158 10.19 2.50 -14.11
C GLN A 158 10.32 1.89 -15.52
N HIS A 159 9.36 1.06 -15.90
CA HIS A 159 9.31 0.36 -17.17
C HIS A 159 7.93 0.52 -17.80
N ILE A 160 7.88 0.81 -19.10
CA ILE A 160 6.63 0.97 -19.85
C ILE A 160 6.50 -0.12 -20.90
N VAL A 161 5.31 -0.66 -21.03
CA VAL A 161 4.88 -1.56 -22.09
C VAL A 161 3.74 -0.89 -22.85
N VAL A 162 3.95 -0.56 -24.11
CA VAL A 162 2.92 0.03 -24.98
C VAL A 162 2.19 -1.06 -25.73
N MET A 163 0.87 -1.09 -25.58
CA MET A 163 0.00 -2.03 -26.28
C MET A 163 -0.85 -1.34 -27.34
N TYR A 164 -0.99 -1.97 -28.50
CA TYR A 164 -1.86 -1.51 -29.57
C TYR A 164 -2.56 -2.71 -30.24
N LYS A 165 -3.88 -2.68 -30.32
CA LYS A 165 -4.72 -3.75 -30.89
C LYS A 165 -4.40 -5.14 -30.32
N GLY A 166 -4.21 -5.22 -28.98
CA GLY A 166 -3.94 -6.47 -28.27
C GLY A 166 -2.50 -6.98 -28.39
N GLN A 167 -1.59 -6.23 -29.02
CA GLN A 167 -0.20 -6.62 -29.19
C GLN A 167 0.72 -5.63 -28.45
N VAL A 168 1.81 -6.11 -27.88
CA VAL A 168 2.89 -5.27 -27.38
C VAL A 168 3.66 -4.74 -28.57
N VAL A 169 3.71 -3.42 -28.74
CA VAL A 169 4.36 -2.75 -29.87
C VAL A 169 5.66 -2.10 -29.50
N GLU A 170 5.84 -1.75 -28.21
CA GLU A 170 7.07 -1.19 -27.68
C GLU A 170 7.18 -1.49 -26.19
N SER A 171 8.41 -1.69 -25.68
CA SER A 171 8.66 -1.95 -24.26
C SER A 171 10.08 -1.54 -23.91
N GLY A 172 10.25 -0.90 -22.74
CA GLY A 172 11.56 -0.45 -22.28
C GLY A 172 11.49 0.43 -21.03
N PRO A 173 12.64 0.92 -20.57
CA PRO A 173 12.70 1.91 -19.50
C PRO A 173 11.81 3.11 -19.82
N SER A 174 11.09 3.62 -18.83
CA SER A 174 10.08 4.68 -19.00
C SER A 174 10.63 5.89 -19.76
N LEU A 175 11.81 6.37 -19.34
CA LEU A 175 12.47 7.52 -19.99
C LEU A 175 12.80 7.27 -21.46
N GLU A 176 13.31 6.09 -21.79
CA GLU A 176 13.70 5.74 -23.17
C GLU A 176 12.48 5.69 -24.08
N VAL A 177 11.43 4.97 -23.67
CA VAL A 177 10.19 4.84 -24.45
C VAL A 177 9.50 6.20 -24.67
N LEU A 178 9.55 7.09 -23.67
CA LEU A 178 8.88 8.40 -23.75
C LEU A 178 9.71 9.47 -24.48
N GLN A 179 11.03 9.44 -24.35
CA GLN A 179 11.90 10.44 -25.00
C GLN A 179 12.31 10.03 -26.43
N HIS A 180 12.47 8.74 -26.67
CA HIS A 180 12.93 8.19 -27.93
C HIS A 180 12.01 7.08 -28.47
N PRO A 181 10.67 7.33 -28.58
CA PRO A 181 9.74 6.33 -29.05
C PRO A 181 10.11 5.85 -30.46
N GLN A 182 10.12 4.55 -30.67
CA GLN A 182 10.47 3.96 -31.97
C GLN A 182 9.23 3.62 -32.80
N HIS A 183 8.23 3.02 -32.16
CA HIS A 183 7.02 2.57 -32.86
C HIS A 183 6.13 3.77 -33.27
N PRO A 184 5.54 3.78 -34.49
CA PRO A 184 4.70 4.89 -34.98
C PRO A 184 3.49 5.19 -34.06
N TYR A 185 2.93 4.18 -33.41
CA TYR A 185 1.83 4.36 -32.48
C TYR A 185 2.30 5.07 -31.19
N THR A 186 3.43 4.66 -30.61
CA THR A 186 4.02 5.29 -29.42
C THR A 186 4.37 6.76 -29.70
N LYS A 187 4.96 7.05 -30.88
CA LYS A 187 5.24 8.43 -31.31
C LYS A 187 3.98 9.31 -31.32
N ARG A 188 2.87 8.77 -31.81
CA ARG A 188 1.58 9.48 -31.81
C ARG A 188 1.02 9.67 -30.40
N LEU A 189 1.14 8.67 -29.53
CA LEU A 189 0.72 8.77 -28.12
C LEU A 189 1.50 9.86 -27.38
N VAL A 190 2.82 9.87 -27.51
CA VAL A 190 3.69 10.86 -26.87
C VAL A 190 3.41 12.27 -27.42
N ALA A 191 3.23 12.39 -28.74
CA ALA A 191 2.90 13.68 -29.38
C ALA A 191 1.51 14.22 -28.97
N ALA A 192 0.57 13.33 -28.66
CA ALA A 192 -0.77 13.70 -28.21
C ALA A 192 -0.88 13.93 -26.69
N ALA A 193 0.19 13.65 -25.93
CA ALA A 193 0.19 13.81 -24.49
C ALA A 193 0.09 15.30 -24.09
N PRO A 194 -0.71 15.63 -23.05
CA PRO A 194 -0.82 17.01 -22.58
C PRO A 194 0.53 17.61 -22.20
N SER A 195 0.69 18.93 -22.34
CA SER A 195 1.93 19.67 -22.10
C SER A 195 2.58 19.44 -20.74
N LEU A 196 1.79 19.12 -19.72
CA LEU A 196 2.27 18.76 -18.39
C LEU A 196 3.11 17.45 -18.36
N ALA A 197 2.73 16.46 -19.16
CA ALA A 197 3.52 15.25 -19.33
C ALA A 197 4.85 15.56 -20.06
N SER A 198 4.79 16.41 -21.06
CA SER A 198 5.96 16.87 -21.81
C SER A 198 6.94 17.68 -20.94
N GLN A 199 6.45 18.54 -20.05
CA GLN A 199 7.28 19.31 -19.11
C GLN A 199 7.95 18.41 -18.06
N ARG A 200 7.26 17.38 -17.56
CA ARG A 200 7.86 16.40 -16.62
C ARG A 200 8.93 15.53 -17.30
N ILE A 201 8.69 15.12 -18.54
CA ILE A 201 9.68 14.41 -19.37
C ILE A 201 10.94 15.28 -19.57
N ILE A 202 10.78 16.57 -19.81
CA ILE A 202 11.88 17.53 -19.94
C ILE A 202 12.61 17.71 -18.61
N SER A 203 11.88 17.89 -17.49
CA SER A 203 12.44 18.07 -16.15
C SER A 203 13.29 16.87 -15.72
N VAL A 204 12.81 15.64 -15.95
CA VAL A 204 13.58 14.41 -15.68
C VAL A 204 14.85 14.35 -16.53
N LYS A 205 14.83 14.86 -17.75
CA LYS A 205 15.99 14.93 -18.63
C LYS A 205 17.06 15.91 -18.11
N GLU A 206 16.63 17.05 -17.56
CA GLU A 206 17.53 18.08 -17.02
C GLU A 206 18.20 17.65 -15.70
N HIS A 207 17.55 16.77 -14.92
CA HIS A 207 18.05 16.28 -13.62
C HIS A 207 18.73 14.90 -13.67
N GLY A 208 19.18 14.45 -14.84
CA GLY A 208 20.06 13.28 -14.98
C GLY A 208 19.40 11.92 -14.73
N GLY A 209 18.06 11.82 -14.80
CA GLY A 209 17.37 10.53 -14.79
C GLY A 209 17.07 9.97 -13.40
N ASP A 210 17.34 10.70 -12.33
CA ASP A 210 16.97 10.28 -10.97
C ASP A 210 15.53 10.72 -10.65
N ALA A 211 14.60 9.76 -10.69
CA ALA A 211 13.19 9.99 -10.41
C ALA A 211 12.92 10.51 -8.97
N THR A 212 13.84 10.23 -8.04
CA THR A 212 13.76 10.66 -6.64
C THR A 212 14.05 12.16 -6.52
N ALA A 213 15.02 12.68 -7.27
CA ALA A 213 15.38 14.10 -7.27
C ALA A 213 14.28 15.00 -7.83
N VAL A 214 13.50 14.48 -8.79
CA VAL A 214 12.35 15.21 -9.38
C VAL A 214 11.19 15.36 -8.39
N MET A 215 10.98 14.37 -7.49
CA MET A 215 9.97 14.46 -6.44
C MET A 215 10.29 15.52 -5.38
N GLU A 216 11.54 15.66 -4.97
CA GLU A 216 11.95 16.66 -3.98
C GLU A 216 11.81 18.09 -4.53
N HIS A 217 12.08 18.34 -5.82
CA HIS A 217 11.96 19.66 -6.42
C HIS A 217 10.50 20.10 -6.60
N ALA A 218 9.60 19.17 -6.98
CA ALA A 218 8.17 19.47 -7.12
C ALA A 218 7.50 19.82 -5.76
N VAL A 219 7.96 19.20 -4.67
CA VAL A 219 7.48 19.51 -3.31
C VAL A 219 7.95 20.89 -2.84
N ASN A 220 9.15 21.33 -3.27
CA ASN A 220 9.70 22.65 -2.88
C ASN A 220 9.07 23.83 -3.66
N GLU A 221 8.71 23.66 -4.93
CA GLU A 221 8.10 24.74 -5.70
C GLU A 221 6.66 25.07 -5.25
N ASP A 222 5.89 24.07 -4.81
CA ASP A 222 4.54 24.29 -4.26
C ASP A 222 4.58 24.95 -2.85
N SER A 223 5.72 24.88 -2.16
CA SER A 223 5.93 25.52 -0.85
C SER A 223 6.29 27.00 -0.94
N LEU A 224 6.74 27.47 -2.10
CA LEU A 224 7.16 28.87 -2.33
C LEU A 224 6.06 29.76 -2.94
N LYS A 225 4.88 29.20 -3.19
CA LYS A 225 3.72 29.93 -3.77
C LYS A 225 2.56 30.13 -2.77
N LYS A 226 2.86 30.11 -1.46
CA LYS A 226 1.91 30.51 -0.42
C LYS A 226 2.31 31.80 0.24
#